data_b9ef01661383e7c680debb690298cd84
#
_entry.id   b9ef01661383e7c680debb690298cd84
#
_cell.length_a   1.000
_cell.length_b   1.000
_cell.length_c   1.000
_cell.angle_alpha   90.00
_cell.angle_beta   90.00
_cell.angle_gamma   90.00
#
_symmetry.space_group_name_H-M   'P 1'
#
loop_
_entity.id
_entity.type
_entity.pdbx_description
1 polymer ?
#
loop_
_entity_poly.entity_id
_entity_poly.type
_entity_poly.pdbx_seq_one_letter_code
_entity_poly.pdbx_strand_id
1 'polypeptide(L)'
;QAHTYRTLFPAMIKNWRKKWGTEFPFYWVQLANYMAADSLPAESTWAELREAQTMALSLSKTGQALAIDIGNPNDIHPRNKQEVGRRLSLIALHNDYGHTDLVYSGPQFRSMQIEGNKAILSFDHAESGLIAIERYGYLRGFAIAGADGKFVWAKAKIDGDKVVVWSDQIANPVAVRYNWGNNPDGTLYNAEGLPAVPFRTDDWKGITQ
;
A
#
# COMPACT_ATOMS: atom_id res chain seq x y z
N GLN A 1 15.66 10.20 -5.10
CA GLN A 1 15.10 10.00 -6.46
C GLN A 1 13.63 9.50 -6.41
N ALA A 2 13.21 8.75 -5.38
CA ALA A 2 11.82 8.33 -5.25
C ALA A 2 10.87 9.54 -5.12
N HIS A 3 11.27 10.59 -4.43
CA HIS A 3 10.50 11.83 -4.35
C HIS A 3 10.28 12.46 -5.74
N THR A 4 11.29 12.51 -6.59
CA THR A 4 11.17 13.02 -7.96
C THR A 4 10.17 12.21 -8.79
N TYR A 5 10.04 10.91 -8.51
CA TYR A 5 9.11 10.03 -9.21
C TYR A 5 7.64 10.43 -9.05
N ARG A 6 7.29 11.12 -7.95
CA ARG A 6 5.95 11.69 -7.73
C ARG A 6 5.53 12.66 -8.85
N THR A 7 6.52 13.30 -9.50
CA THR A 7 6.30 14.19 -10.65
C THR A 7 6.51 13.50 -11.98
N LEU A 8 7.60 12.72 -12.09
CA LEU A 8 7.98 12.10 -13.37
C LEU A 8 7.00 11.04 -13.85
N PHE A 9 6.48 10.21 -12.96
CA PHE A 9 5.57 9.15 -13.35
C PHE A 9 4.23 9.68 -13.88
N PRO A 10 3.51 10.57 -13.20
CA PRO A 10 2.34 11.23 -13.77
C PRO A 10 2.65 12.02 -15.05
N ALA A 11 3.81 12.68 -15.13
CA ALA A 11 4.22 13.42 -16.33
C ALA A 11 4.40 12.50 -17.55
N MET A 12 4.98 11.30 -17.35
CA MET A 12 5.11 10.30 -18.39
C MET A 12 3.74 9.87 -18.93
N ILE A 13 2.79 9.52 -18.05
CA ILE A 13 1.43 9.11 -18.43
C ILE A 13 0.74 10.22 -19.23
N LYS A 14 0.79 11.46 -18.73
CA LYS A 14 0.19 12.64 -19.40
C LYS A 14 0.83 12.88 -20.76
N ASN A 15 2.16 12.75 -20.87
CA ASN A 15 2.88 12.95 -22.13
C ASN A 15 2.50 11.89 -23.18
N TRP A 16 2.38 10.62 -22.80
CA TRP A 16 1.94 9.57 -23.73
C TRP A 16 0.52 9.82 -24.21
N ARG A 17 -0.42 10.12 -23.29
CA ARG A 17 -1.81 10.49 -23.68
C ARG A 17 -1.84 11.68 -24.63
N LYS A 18 -1.05 12.72 -24.36
CA LYS A 18 -0.93 13.88 -25.25
C LYS A 18 -0.41 13.49 -26.64
N LYS A 19 0.62 12.63 -26.72
CA LYS A 19 1.21 12.18 -27.98
C LYS A 19 0.26 11.34 -28.82
N TRP A 20 -0.57 10.52 -28.17
CA TRP A 20 -1.57 9.71 -28.89
C TRP A 20 -2.93 10.40 -29.05
N GLY A 21 -3.11 11.59 -28.51
CA GLY A 21 -4.34 12.37 -28.66
C GLY A 21 -5.56 11.75 -27.98
N THR A 22 -5.37 10.83 -27.02
CA THR A 22 -6.45 10.16 -26.32
C THR A 22 -6.08 9.86 -24.86
N GLU A 23 -7.08 9.94 -23.99
CA GLU A 23 -6.95 9.61 -22.57
C GLU A 23 -7.24 8.11 -22.38
N PHE A 24 -6.32 7.26 -22.87
CA PHE A 24 -6.42 5.81 -22.71
C PHE A 24 -6.20 5.36 -21.25
N PRO A 25 -6.77 4.20 -20.83
CA PRO A 25 -6.49 3.59 -19.56
C PRO A 25 -4.99 3.26 -19.39
N PHE A 26 -4.45 3.54 -18.21
CA PHE A 26 -3.04 3.27 -17.92
C PHE A 26 -2.94 2.51 -16.58
N TYR A 27 -2.55 1.24 -16.66
CA TYR A 27 -2.41 0.38 -15.51
C TYR A 27 -0.96 -0.03 -15.31
N TRP A 28 -0.52 -0.12 -14.06
CA TRP A 28 0.85 -0.51 -13.73
C TRP A 28 0.89 -1.52 -12.59
N VAL A 29 2.04 -2.15 -12.45
CA VAL A 29 2.37 -2.99 -11.30
C VAL A 29 3.24 -2.18 -10.36
N GLN A 30 2.83 -2.07 -9.10
CA GLN A 30 3.65 -1.48 -8.05
C GLN A 30 4.87 -2.37 -7.78
N LEU A 31 5.98 -1.77 -7.37
CA LEU A 31 7.20 -2.49 -7.00
C LEU A 31 6.92 -3.62 -6.00
N ALA A 32 7.38 -4.82 -6.34
CA ALA A 32 7.33 -5.99 -5.48
C ALA A 32 8.19 -5.81 -4.21
N ASN A 33 7.98 -6.65 -3.23
CA ASN A 33 8.90 -6.80 -2.10
C ASN A 33 10.22 -7.43 -2.58
N TYR A 34 11.35 -6.89 -2.10
CA TYR A 34 12.71 -7.27 -2.53
C TYR A 34 13.72 -6.89 -1.45
N MET A 35 14.88 -7.54 -1.43
CA MET A 35 15.97 -7.39 -0.45
C MET A 35 15.64 -8.07 0.90
N ALA A 36 16.52 -7.87 1.89
CA ALA A 36 16.31 -8.38 3.24
C ALA A 36 15.12 -7.67 3.92
N ALA A 37 14.41 -8.39 4.76
CA ALA A 37 13.41 -7.79 5.63
C ALA A 37 14.07 -6.97 6.74
N ASP A 38 13.44 -5.86 7.11
CA ASP A 38 13.92 -5.00 8.17
C ASP A 38 13.57 -5.59 9.55
N SER A 39 14.54 -5.67 10.47
CA SER A 39 14.31 -6.12 11.84
C SER A 39 13.63 -5.04 12.71
N LEU A 40 13.83 -3.78 12.39
CA LEU A 40 13.21 -2.61 13.03
C LEU A 40 12.56 -1.74 11.95
N PRO A 41 11.53 -0.95 12.29
CA PRO A 41 11.01 0.04 11.37
C PRO A 41 12.10 1.01 10.94
N ALA A 42 12.25 1.20 9.64
CA ALA A 42 13.28 2.04 9.06
C ALA A 42 12.73 2.90 7.91
N GLU A 43 13.47 3.92 7.54
CA GLU A 43 13.20 4.65 6.30
C GLU A 43 13.60 3.78 5.09
N SER A 44 12.83 3.89 4.01
CA SER A 44 13.01 3.05 2.83
C SER A 44 12.77 3.84 1.54
N THR A 45 13.81 3.93 0.72
CA THR A 45 13.67 4.50 -0.65
C THR A 45 12.69 3.71 -1.50
N TRP A 46 12.56 2.41 -1.24
CA TRP A 46 11.65 1.50 -1.94
C TRP A 46 10.19 1.75 -1.56
N ALA A 47 9.93 2.00 -0.26
CA ALA A 47 8.61 2.39 0.24
C ALA A 47 8.19 3.77 -0.30
N GLU A 48 9.10 4.75 -0.31
CA GLU A 48 8.83 6.07 -0.91
C GLU A 48 8.54 5.98 -2.41
N LEU A 49 9.18 5.04 -3.13
CA LEU A 49 8.90 4.84 -4.55
C LEU A 49 7.52 4.20 -4.77
N ARG A 50 7.13 3.23 -3.93
CA ARG A 50 5.76 2.67 -3.96
C ARG A 50 4.71 3.74 -3.66
N GLU A 51 4.96 4.60 -2.68
CA GLU A 51 4.08 5.74 -2.39
C GLU A 51 3.96 6.65 -3.62
N ALA A 52 5.07 7.00 -4.26
CA ALA A 52 5.07 7.82 -5.47
C ALA A 52 4.29 7.17 -6.62
N GLN A 53 4.36 5.85 -6.77
CA GLN A 53 3.52 5.10 -7.72
C GLN A 53 2.03 5.21 -7.36
N THR A 54 1.67 4.99 -6.09
CA THR A 54 0.28 5.08 -5.62
C THR A 54 -0.31 6.48 -5.80
N MET A 55 0.47 7.53 -5.61
CA MET A 55 0.03 8.93 -5.83
C MET A 55 -0.42 9.19 -7.28
N ALA A 56 0.06 8.43 -8.26
CA ALA A 56 -0.36 8.56 -9.65
C ALA A 56 -1.80 8.08 -9.90
N LEU A 57 -2.44 7.40 -8.95
CA LEU A 57 -3.87 7.06 -8.98
C LEU A 57 -4.78 8.31 -8.94
N SER A 58 -4.23 9.49 -8.63
CA SER A 58 -4.94 10.76 -8.75
C SER A 58 -5.26 11.14 -10.22
N LEU A 59 -4.63 10.48 -11.20
CA LEU A 59 -4.97 10.65 -12.61
C LEU A 59 -6.18 9.79 -12.97
N SER A 60 -7.06 10.35 -13.81
CA SER A 60 -8.20 9.61 -14.36
C SER A 60 -7.76 8.37 -15.14
N LYS A 61 -8.62 7.35 -15.20
CA LYS A 61 -8.39 6.10 -15.96
C LYS A 61 -7.03 5.47 -15.66
N THR A 62 -6.67 5.41 -14.39
CA THR A 62 -5.47 4.72 -13.93
C THR A 62 -5.82 3.60 -12.96
N GLY A 63 -4.88 2.66 -12.77
CA GLY A 63 -5.03 1.59 -11.81
C GLY A 63 -3.70 0.93 -11.47
N GLN A 64 -3.60 0.37 -10.27
CA GLN A 64 -2.39 -0.20 -9.72
C GLN A 64 -2.62 -1.62 -9.25
N ALA A 65 -1.91 -2.58 -9.83
CA ALA A 65 -1.83 -3.94 -9.31
C ALA A 65 -0.65 -4.04 -8.33
N LEU A 66 -0.90 -4.57 -7.14
CA LEU A 66 0.16 -4.78 -6.16
C LEU A 66 0.92 -6.09 -6.45
N ALA A 67 2.21 -6.08 -6.11
CA ALA A 67 3.07 -7.27 -6.14
C ALA A 67 3.88 -7.41 -4.84
N ILE A 68 3.48 -6.70 -3.78
CA ILE A 68 4.22 -6.58 -2.53
C ILE A 68 4.28 -7.87 -1.72
N ASP A 69 3.36 -8.81 -1.97
CA ASP A 69 3.20 -10.09 -1.29
C ASP A 69 3.69 -11.29 -2.11
N ILE A 70 4.08 -11.06 -3.36
CA ILE A 70 4.47 -12.11 -4.31
C ILE A 70 5.88 -11.95 -4.88
N GLY A 71 6.68 -11.07 -4.29
CA GLY A 71 8.08 -10.86 -4.66
C GLY A 71 9.02 -11.94 -4.11
N ASN A 72 10.29 -11.69 -4.23
CA ASN A 72 11.35 -12.58 -3.75
C ASN A 72 12.51 -11.74 -3.18
N PRO A 73 12.97 -11.98 -1.96
CA PRO A 73 14.07 -11.21 -1.36
C PRO A 73 15.37 -11.26 -2.16
N ASN A 74 15.60 -12.33 -2.94
CA ASN A 74 16.82 -12.55 -3.69
C ASN A 74 16.71 -12.27 -5.19
N ASP A 75 15.51 -11.94 -5.69
CA ASP A 75 15.27 -11.68 -7.11
C ASP A 75 14.21 -10.59 -7.26
N ILE A 76 14.58 -9.46 -7.83
CA ILE A 76 13.67 -8.33 -8.06
C ILE A 76 12.50 -8.68 -8.98
N HIS A 77 12.61 -9.77 -9.74
CA HIS A 77 11.59 -10.20 -10.70
C HIS A 77 10.64 -11.23 -10.08
N PRO A 78 9.42 -10.85 -9.67
CA PRO A 78 8.44 -11.79 -9.13
C PRO A 78 8.16 -12.93 -10.12
N ARG A 79 8.24 -14.17 -9.67
CA ARG A 79 7.98 -15.34 -10.52
C ARG A 79 6.50 -15.59 -10.76
N ASN A 80 5.63 -15.18 -9.82
CA ASN A 80 4.18 -15.36 -9.92
C ASN A 80 3.54 -14.36 -10.89
N LYS A 81 3.86 -14.48 -12.19
CA LYS A 81 3.32 -13.61 -13.25
C LYS A 81 1.83 -13.81 -13.47
N GLN A 82 1.31 -15.00 -13.15
CA GLN A 82 -0.12 -15.30 -13.24
C GLN A 82 -0.92 -14.39 -12.29
N GLU A 83 -0.50 -14.26 -11.03
CA GLU A 83 -1.18 -13.38 -10.07
C GLU A 83 -1.06 -11.89 -10.45
N VAL A 84 0.12 -11.47 -10.95
CA VAL A 84 0.27 -10.11 -11.50
C VAL A 84 -0.73 -9.85 -12.61
N GLY A 85 -0.86 -10.77 -13.57
CA GLY A 85 -1.82 -10.69 -14.68
C GLY A 85 -3.27 -10.68 -14.19
N ARG A 86 -3.61 -11.53 -13.20
CA ARG A 86 -4.93 -11.57 -12.60
C ARG A 86 -5.29 -10.21 -11.97
N ARG A 87 -4.42 -9.62 -11.17
CA ARG A 87 -4.66 -8.32 -10.53
C ARG A 87 -4.82 -7.20 -11.55
N LEU A 88 -4.01 -7.17 -12.61
CA LEU A 88 -4.18 -6.21 -13.71
C LEU A 88 -5.51 -6.42 -14.46
N SER A 89 -5.91 -7.67 -14.70
CA SER A 89 -7.16 -7.95 -15.41
C SER A 89 -8.39 -7.54 -14.60
N LEU A 90 -8.38 -7.69 -13.26
CA LEU A 90 -9.47 -7.22 -12.40
C LEU A 90 -9.68 -5.71 -12.55
N ILE A 91 -8.61 -4.93 -12.61
CA ILE A 91 -8.69 -3.48 -12.81
C ILE A 91 -9.34 -3.15 -14.17
N ALA A 92 -8.88 -3.80 -15.25
CA ALA A 92 -9.42 -3.58 -16.59
C ALA A 92 -10.89 -4.01 -16.69
N LEU A 93 -11.23 -5.20 -16.18
CA LEU A 93 -12.60 -5.73 -16.19
C LEU A 93 -13.56 -4.77 -15.47
N HIS A 94 -13.18 -4.28 -14.30
CA HIS A 94 -14.02 -3.34 -13.56
C HIS A 94 -14.14 -1.99 -14.26
N ASN A 95 -13.01 -1.37 -14.64
CA ASN A 95 -12.98 0.01 -15.10
C ASN A 95 -13.37 0.20 -16.57
N ASP A 96 -13.06 -0.79 -17.45
CA ASP A 96 -13.18 -0.62 -18.90
C ASP A 96 -14.18 -1.58 -19.55
N TYR A 97 -14.42 -2.75 -18.91
CA TYR A 97 -15.30 -3.79 -19.48
C TYR A 97 -16.64 -3.96 -18.76
N GLY A 98 -16.97 -3.06 -17.83
CA GLY A 98 -18.29 -2.96 -17.21
C GLY A 98 -18.62 -3.99 -16.12
N HIS A 99 -17.63 -4.75 -15.63
CA HIS A 99 -17.80 -5.68 -14.52
C HIS A 99 -17.68 -4.95 -13.16
N THR A 100 -18.58 -4.00 -12.91
CA THR A 100 -18.53 -3.08 -11.75
C THR A 100 -18.74 -3.74 -10.40
N ASP A 101 -19.21 -4.98 -10.38
CA ASP A 101 -19.32 -5.85 -9.20
C ASP A 101 -18.01 -6.50 -8.77
N LEU A 102 -16.99 -6.51 -9.64
CA LEU A 102 -15.68 -7.05 -9.31
C LEU A 102 -14.88 -6.11 -8.41
N VAL A 103 -14.38 -6.65 -7.30
CA VAL A 103 -13.40 -5.95 -6.47
C VAL A 103 -12.03 -6.05 -7.11
N TYR A 104 -11.41 -4.92 -7.42
CA TYR A 104 -10.15 -4.83 -8.18
C TYR A 104 -8.97 -4.32 -7.38
N SER A 105 -9.20 -3.80 -6.19
CA SER A 105 -8.17 -3.29 -5.29
C SER A 105 -8.26 -3.94 -3.91
N GLY A 106 -7.14 -4.12 -3.26
CA GLY A 106 -7.10 -4.37 -1.83
C GLY A 106 -7.36 -3.10 -1.02
N PRO A 107 -7.43 -3.21 0.32
CA PRO A 107 -7.72 -2.07 1.20
C PRO A 107 -6.76 -0.90 0.97
N GLN A 108 -7.29 0.31 0.84
CA GLN A 108 -6.55 1.56 0.72
C GLN A 108 -6.81 2.43 1.94
N PHE A 109 -5.75 2.93 2.58
CA PHE A 109 -5.88 3.82 3.73
C PHE A 109 -6.71 5.05 3.38
N ARG A 110 -7.75 5.33 4.16
CA ARG A 110 -8.64 6.47 4.00
C ARG A 110 -8.44 7.53 5.09
N SER A 111 -8.44 7.10 6.36
CA SER A 111 -8.34 8.05 7.47
C SER A 111 -7.86 7.36 8.75
N MET A 112 -7.32 8.17 9.67
CA MET A 112 -6.91 7.77 11.00
C MET A 112 -7.58 8.64 12.04
N GLN A 113 -8.02 8.02 13.13
CA GLN A 113 -8.48 8.70 14.36
C GLN A 113 -7.66 8.19 15.54
N ILE A 114 -7.35 9.06 16.50
CA ILE A 114 -6.65 8.68 17.72
C ILE A 114 -7.66 8.56 18.86
N GLU A 115 -7.65 7.41 19.53
CA GLU A 115 -8.46 7.11 20.71
C GLU A 115 -7.55 6.65 21.84
N GLY A 116 -7.22 7.57 22.75
CA GLY A 116 -6.25 7.32 23.82
C GLY A 116 -4.88 6.98 23.23
N ASN A 117 -4.38 5.80 23.53
CA ASN A 117 -3.09 5.30 23.04
C ASN A 117 -3.20 4.44 21.76
N LYS A 118 -4.31 4.52 21.05
CA LYS A 118 -4.58 3.71 19.85
C LYS A 118 -4.84 4.58 18.64
N ALA A 119 -4.39 4.13 17.48
CA ALA A 119 -4.76 4.66 16.19
C ALA A 119 -5.82 3.75 15.55
N ILE A 120 -6.94 4.33 15.15
CA ILE A 120 -8.06 3.64 14.50
C ILE A 120 -8.00 3.99 13.02
N LEU A 121 -7.78 3.01 12.18
CA LEU A 121 -7.59 3.18 10.73
C LEU A 121 -8.84 2.73 9.98
N SER A 122 -9.28 3.54 9.02
CA SER A 122 -10.36 3.21 8.09
C SER A 122 -9.81 3.08 6.67
N PHE A 123 -10.47 2.25 5.86
CA PHE A 123 -10.00 1.88 4.53
C PHE A 123 -11.13 2.01 3.50
N ASP A 124 -10.78 2.34 2.26
CA ASP A 124 -11.58 2.12 1.07
C ASP A 124 -11.27 0.72 0.51
N HIS A 125 -12.14 0.17 -0.33
CA HIS A 125 -12.06 -1.19 -0.88
C HIS A 125 -12.00 -2.29 0.21
N ALA A 126 -12.75 -2.07 1.30
CA ALA A 126 -12.86 -2.97 2.44
C ALA A 126 -14.32 -3.44 2.69
N GLU A 127 -15.23 -3.19 1.76
CA GLU A 127 -16.66 -3.45 1.89
C GLU A 127 -16.98 -4.95 2.04
N SER A 128 -16.15 -5.81 1.46
CA SER A 128 -16.25 -7.26 1.61
C SER A 128 -15.72 -7.80 2.94
N GLY A 129 -15.07 -6.94 3.72
CA GLY A 129 -14.42 -7.24 4.99
C GLY A 129 -12.90 -7.26 4.90
N LEU A 130 -12.28 -7.00 6.05
CA LEU A 130 -10.83 -7.08 6.25
C LEU A 130 -10.46 -8.45 6.79
N ILE A 131 -9.37 -9.02 6.30
CA ILE A 131 -8.84 -10.29 6.79
C ILE A 131 -7.33 -10.21 7.05
N ALA A 132 -6.85 -11.03 7.98
CA ALA A 132 -5.42 -11.26 8.19
C ALA A 132 -5.04 -12.59 7.53
N ILE A 133 -4.25 -12.56 6.46
CA ILE A 133 -3.74 -13.79 5.83
C ILE A 133 -2.53 -14.28 6.61
N GLU A 134 -2.81 -14.97 7.71
CA GLU A 134 -1.81 -15.55 8.60
C GLU A 134 -2.47 -16.64 9.46
N ARG A 135 -1.71 -17.69 9.79
CA ARG A 135 -2.22 -18.89 10.46
C ARG A 135 -2.99 -18.60 11.77
N TYR A 136 -2.58 -17.57 12.51
CA TYR A 136 -3.15 -17.21 13.81
C TYR A 136 -3.98 -15.92 13.78
N GLY A 137 -4.21 -15.35 12.58
CA GLY A 137 -4.99 -14.13 12.41
C GLY A 137 -4.31 -12.83 12.88
N TYR A 138 -2.98 -12.85 13.05
CA TYR A 138 -2.24 -11.65 13.45
C TYR A 138 -2.01 -10.71 12.27
N LEU A 139 -2.20 -9.41 12.52
CA LEU A 139 -1.80 -8.36 11.58
C LEU A 139 -0.34 -7.98 11.82
N ARG A 140 0.47 -8.08 10.75
CA ARG A 140 1.86 -7.66 10.71
C ARG A 140 2.05 -6.49 9.75
N GLY A 141 3.24 -5.91 9.77
CA GLY A 141 3.65 -4.84 8.87
C GLY A 141 3.27 -3.45 9.33
N PHE A 142 2.71 -3.29 10.53
CA PHE A 142 2.39 -1.98 11.12
C PHE A 142 3.53 -1.46 11.98
N ALA A 143 3.83 -0.17 11.83
CA ALA A 143 4.71 0.60 12.70
C ALA A 143 3.97 1.85 13.17
N ILE A 144 4.26 2.30 14.41
CA ILE A 144 3.60 3.44 15.05
C ILE A 144 4.65 4.35 15.70
N ALA A 145 4.41 5.66 15.67
CA ALA A 145 5.29 6.65 16.28
C ALA A 145 4.51 7.70 17.08
N GLY A 146 5.16 8.25 18.08
CA GLY A 146 4.77 9.49 18.76
C GLY A 146 5.30 10.73 18.02
N ALA A 147 5.19 11.89 18.67
CA ALA A 147 5.62 13.18 18.11
C ALA A 147 7.14 13.28 17.85
N ASP A 148 7.94 12.39 18.44
CA ASP A 148 9.39 12.32 18.21
C ASP A 148 9.79 11.69 16.85
N GLY A 149 8.83 11.16 16.11
CA GLY A 149 9.02 10.55 14.79
C GLY A 149 9.74 9.19 14.83
N LYS A 150 9.93 8.60 16.00
CA LYS A 150 10.57 7.28 16.12
C LYS A 150 9.56 6.17 16.02
N PHE A 151 9.64 5.42 14.93
CA PHE A 151 8.76 4.28 14.71
C PHE A 151 9.21 3.05 15.48
N VAL A 152 8.25 2.35 16.06
CA VAL A 152 8.40 1.01 16.64
C VAL A 152 7.39 0.07 16.01
N TRP A 153 7.66 -1.24 15.99
CA TRP A 153 6.67 -2.22 15.54
C TRP A 153 5.42 -2.15 16.43
N ALA A 154 4.27 -2.14 15.79
CA ALA A 154 2.99 -2.02 16.44
C ALA A 154 2.26 -3.36 16.50
N LYS A 155 1.44 -3.52 17.52
CA LYS A 155 0.35 -4.49 17.55
C LYS A 155 -0.82 -3.95 16.73
N ALA A 156 -1.50 -4.82 16.00
CA ALA A 156 -2.68 -4.44 15.24
C ALA A 156 -3.73 -5.54 15.26
N LYS A 157 -5.00 -5.16 15.23
CA LYS A 157 -6.14 -6.08 15.12
C LYS A 157 -7.22 -5.50 14.22
N ILE A 158 -7.94 -6.37 13.55
CA ILE A 158 -9.18 -6.01 12.86
C ILE A 158 -10.29 -5.84 13.92
N ASP A 159 -11.09 -4.79 13.78
CA ASP A 159 -12.23 -4.47 14.62
C ASP A 159 -13.38 -3.98 13.73
N GLY A 160 -14.23 -4.91 13.30
CA GLY A 160 -15.24 -4.67 12.27
C GLY A 160 -14.61 -4.32 10.91
N ASP A 161 -14.90 -3.14 10.40
CA ASP A 161 -14.38 -2.57 9.14
C ASP A 161 -13.11 -1.74 9.33
N LYS A 162 -12.52 -1.75 10.52
CA LYS A 162 -11.37 -0.92 10.89
C LYS A 162 -10.19 -1.76 11.35
N VAL A 163 -9.02 -1.14 11.39
CA VAL A 163 -7.83 -1.70 12.04
C VAL A 163 -7.44 -0.81 13.21
N VAL A 164 -7.31 -1.42 14.39
CA VAL A 164 -6.82 -0.78 15.61
C VAL A 164 -5.33 -1.08 15.75
N VAL A 165 -4.51 -0.02 15.84
CA VAL A 165 -3.05 -0.12 15.93
C VAL A 165 -2.56 0.54 17.21
N TRP A 166 -1.64 -0.12 17.94
CA TRP A 166 -1.05 0.42 19.17
C TRP A 166 0.31 -0.21 19.48
N SER A 167 1.04 0.44 20.38
CA SER A 167 2.24 -0.12 21.01
C SER A 167 2.31 0.28 22.46
N ASP A 168 2.74 -0.64 23.31
CA ASP A 168 2.95 -0.34 24.77
C ASP A 168 4.08 0.68 24.97
N GLN A 169 4.91 0.90 23.95
CA GLN A 169 6.01 1.88 23.99
C GLN A 169 5.57 3.29 23.59
N ILE A 170 4.37 3.46 22.99
CA ILE A 170 3.88 4.73 22.46
C ILE A 170 2.57 5.10 23.15
N ALA A 171 2.65 5.98 24.14
CA ALA A 171 1.46 6.42 24.90
C ALA A 171 0.59 7.41 24.09
N ASN A 172 1.18 8.24 23.25
CA ASN A 172 0.51 9.26 22.45
C ASN A 172 0.88 9.08 20.97
N PRO A 173 0.21 8.19 20.23
CA PRO A 173 0.51 7.96 18.83
C PRO A 173 0.08 9.16 17.97
N VAL A 174 0.88 9.48 16.96
CA VAL A 174 0.57 10.53 15.97
C VAL A 174 0.71 10.04 14.54
N ALA A 175 1.46 8.94 14.31
CA ALA A 175 1.69 8.42 12.97
C ALA A 175 1.70 6.89 12.95
N VAL A 176 1.18 6.33 11.85
CA VAL A 176 1.20 4.90 11.54
C VAL A 176 1.74 4.70 10.14
N ARG A 177 2.56 3.67 9.95
CA ARG A 177 3.00 3.19 8.63
C ARG A 177 2.65 1.71 8.48
N TYR A 178 2.29 1.32 7.27
CA TYR A 178 2.00 -0.07 6.92
C TYR A 178 2.83 -0.49 5.72
N ASN A 179 3.49 -1.64 5.83
CA ASN A 179 4.37 -2.18 4.78
C ASN A 179 5.42 -1.16 4.28
N TRP A 180 5.90 -0.32 5.19
CA TRP A 180 6.90 0.70 4.92
C TRP A 180 8.31 0.13 5.07
N GLY A 181 8.80 -0.51 4.01
CA GLY A 181 10.10 -1.19 4.00
C GLY A 181 10.43 -1.72 2.60
N ASN A 182 11.62 -2.28 2.44
CA ASN A 182 12.06 -2.87 1.17
C ASN A 182 11.34 -4.20 0.90
N ASN A 183 11.32 -5.07 1.88
CA ASN A 183 10.71 -6.41 1.82
C ASN A 183 9.78 -6.63 3.03
N PRO A 184 8.67 -5.88 3.10
CA PRO A 184 7.71 -6.02 4.19
C PRO A 184 6.89 -7.30 4.07
N ASP A 185 6.35 -7.77 5.20
CA ASP A 185 5.59 -9.01 5.34
C ASP A 185 4.17 -8.79 5.90
N GLY A 186 3.57 -7.66 5.59
CA GLY A 186 2.23 -7.30 6.07
C GLY A 186 1.15 -8.30 5.64
N THR A 187 0.19 -8.53 6.52
CA THR A 187 -0.82 -9.58 6.38
C THR A 187 -2.26 -9.06 6.25
N LEU A 188 -2.46 -7.76 6.05
CA LEU A 188 -3.79 -7.16 5.85
C LEU A 188 -4.25 -7.30 4.40
N TYR A 189 -5.44 -7.87 4.21
CA TYR A 189 -6.10 -8.09 2.92
C TYR A 189 -7.59 -7.79 3.02
N ASN A 190 -8.27 -7.71 1.88
CA ASN A 190 -9.74 -7.84 1.85
C ASN A 190 -10.16 -9.31 1.66
N ALA A 191 -11.46 -9.58 1.75
CA ALA A 191 -12.00 -10.93 1.62
C ALA A 191 -11.77 -11.56 0.24
N GLU A 192 -11.52 -10.76 -0.82
CA GLU A 192 -11.15 -11.23 -2.16
C GLU A 192 -9.68 -11.66 -2.26
N GLY A 193 -8.92 -11.55 -1.17
CA GLY A 193 -7.50 -11.93 -1.11
C GLY A 193 -6.58 -10.95 -1.82
N LEU A 194 -6.97 -9.69 -1.94
CA LEU A 194 -6.13 -8.62 -2.45
C LEU A 194 -5.41 -7.92 -1.30
N PRO A 195 -4.08 -7.75 -1.35
CA PRO A 195 -3.29 -7.16 -0.27
C PRO A 195 -3.58 -5.66 -0.11
N ALA A 196 -3.52 -5.17 1.13
CA ALA A 196 -3.65 -3.76 1.40
C ALA A 196 -2.47 -2.96 0.81
N VAL A 197 -2.79 -1.78 0.29
CA VAL A 197 -1.80 -0.85 -0.28
C VAL A 197 -0.89 -0.34 0.84
N PRO A 198 0.44 -0.36 0.67
CA PRO A 198 1.34 0.28 1.61
C PRO A 198 1.02 1.76 1.79
N PHE A 199 1.12 2.26 3.02
CA PHE A 199 0.83 3.64 3.31
C PHE A 199 1.62 4.18 4.50
N ARG A 200 1.62 5.49 4.63
CA ARG A 200 1.94 6.23 5.85
C ARG A 200 0.86 7.28 6.11
N THR A 201 0.65 7.61 7.38
CA THR A 201 -0.28 8.67 7.80
C THR A 201 0.42 10.00 8.06
N ASP A 202 1.75 9.98 8.10
CA ASP A 202 2.61 11.15 8.31
C ASP A 202 2.97 11.83 6.98
N ASP A 203 3.35 13.10 7.05
CA ASP A 203 3.89 13.91 5.96
C ASP A 203 5.37 14.28 6.20
N TRP A 204 6.04 13.59 7.11
CA TRP A 204 7.43 13.86 7.46
C TRP A 204 8.35 13.67 6.26
N LYS A 205 9.44 14.43 6.29
CA LYS A 205 10.43 14.39 5.20
C LYS A 205 11.04 13.00 5.10
N GLY A 206 10.93 12.42 3.90
CA GLY A 206 11.57 11.14 3.59
C GLY A 206 13.06 11.29 3.25
N ILE A 207 13.75 10.16 3.12
CA ILE A 207 15.20 10.13 2.85
C ILE A 207 15.56 10.45 1.39
N THR A 208 14.58 10.52 0.48
CA THR A 208 14.81 10.87 -0.94
C THR A 208 14.43 12.30 -1.30
N GLN A 209 14.03 13.09 -0.29
CA GLN A 209 13.67 14.51 -0.43
C GLN A 209 14.86 15.45 -0.28
#